data_1631c35ccb20772f40df9f2e18c16c27
#
_entry.id   1631c35ccb20772f40df9f2e18c16c27
#
_cell.length_a   1.000
_cell.length_b   1.000
_cell.length_c   1.000
_cell.angle_alpha   90.00
_cell.angle_beta   90.00
_cell.angle_gamma   90.00
#
_symmetry.space_group_name_H-M   'P 1'
#
loop_
_entity.id
_entity.type
_entity.pdbx_description
1 polymer ?
#
loop_
_entity_poly.entity_id
_entity_poly.type
_entity_poly.pdbx_seq_one_letter_code
_entity_poly.pdbx_strand_id
1 'polypeptide(L)'
;MKTGKILLVVFLAMGLCAILGTPANSQPQEVVIGGIWPLTGPNAPTGVECVQGAKLAMEIVNGKFDLNLPLAKTEGLPNLKGAKLKMLFGDHQNIPDKAMGEAERLITQEKVVSLMGCYISGVTAPASQAAERRKIPFLDADAIAPTLIKRGFKYFFRVTQDDEIWFRDFMWNRFIPDVEKKKGGKIRNIAVLHENTLWGVDAARFGMEHAKKQGLNVLTEIAYPARSTSLTSEVQKLKMVERDTHMLLQASYTADGILFMKTFHEMDYNPPMIWNDGGYREPAFLEALGKKSDYILQRDEFSVDMGERKVLVKQVNDLYKQRFGVDLNTNSARNFMGVIALADAINRAGSTNPEAIRQALLATKLPPEQCICSWEGIEFDPNTGQNIKAVSLMLQVHDGKWRLVWPYEVAVKDLVYPLPKWSERK
;
A
#
# COMPACT_ATOMS: atom_id res chain seq x y z
N MET A 1 67.68 25.16 78.97
CA MET A 1 67.55 23.73 78.59
C MET A 1 66.10 23.48 78.22
N LYS A 2 65.87 22.82 77.12
CA LYS A 2 64.64 22.28 76.51
C LYS A 2 64.01 23.16 75.44
N THR A 3 64.34 22.80 74.27
CA THR A 3 63.83 23.11 72.96
C THR A 3 62.39 22.68 72.79
N GLY A 4 61.54 23.57 72.29
CA GLY A 4 60.20 23.26 71.83
C GLY A 4 60.11 23.53 70.34
N LYS A 5 59.87 22.46 69.55
CA LYS A 5 59.67 22.51 68.09
C LYS A 5 58.26 22.97 67.78
N ILE A 6 58.15 24.03 66.99
CA ILE A 6 56.88 24.47 66.38
C ILE A 6 56.60 23.63 65.11
N LEU A 7 55.50 22.92 65.10
CA LEU A 7 55.02 22.09 63.99
C LEU A 7 54.09 22.96 63.16
N LEU A 8 54.50 23.30 61.93
CA LEU A 8 53.68 24.05 60.96
C LEU A 8 52.79 23.05 60.22
N VAL A 9 51.45 23.12 60.42
CA VAL A 9 50.46 22.29 59.73
C VAL A 9 49.96 23.13 58.52
N VAL A 10 50.32 22.69 57.32
CA VAL A 10 49.81 23.26 56.07
C VAL A 10 48.52 22.51 55.70
N PHE A 11 47.40 23.15 55.78
CA PHE A 11 46.10 22.63 55.24
C PHE A 11 46.07 22.80 53.74
N LEU A 12 46.18 21.71 53.01
CA LEU A 12 45.95 21.65 51.55
C LEU A 12 44.44 21.47 51.30
N ALA A 13 43.72 22.54 50.93
CA ALA A 13 42.31 22.45 50.54
C ALA A 13 42.24 21.92 49.08
N MET A 14 41.96 20.61 48.93
CA MET A 14 41.58 20.05 47.63
C MET A 14 40.14 20.45 47.35
N GLY A 15 39.96 21.42 46.45
CA GLY A 15 38.67 21.75 45.84
C GLY A 15 38.23 20.63 44.88
N LEU A 16 37.31 19.77 45.34
CA LEU A 16 36.65 18.76 44.50
C LEU A 16 35.57 19.47 43.66
N CYS A 17 35.93 19.91 42.46
CA CYS A 17 34.91 20.31 41.45
C CYS A 17 34.13 19.06 41.01
N ALA A 18 33.00 18.81 41.66
CA ALA A 18 32.00 17.87 41.14
C ALA A 18 31.40 18.46 39.84
N ILE A 19 31.94 18.02 38.71
CA ILE A 19 31.28 18.23 37.41
C ILE A 19 30.01 17.36 37.44
N LEU A 20 28.88 17.97 37.80
CA LEU A 20 27.55 17.40 37.56
C LEU A 20 27.35 17.38 36.05
N GLY A 21 27.83 16.31 35.42
CA GLY A 21 27.47 15.98 34.04
C GLY A 21 25.96 15.77 33.98
N THR A 22 25.24 16.78 33.49
CA THR A 22 23.86 16.53 33.02
C THR A 22 23.90 15.34 32.07
N PRO A 23 23.04 14.31 32.24
CA PRO A 23 22.99 13.23 31.30
C PRO A 23 22.68 13.86 29.94
N ALA A 24 23.65 13.83 29.04
CA ALA A 24 23.43 14.18 27.65
C ALA A 24 22.34 13.21 27.18
N ASN A 25 21.14 13.76 27.00
CA ASN A 25 20.04 13.05 26.38
C ASN A 25 20.46 12.86 24.91
N SER A 26 21.32 11.84 24.67
CA SER A 26 21.80 11.52 23.33
C SER A 26 20.60 11.00 22.56
N GLN A 27 20.10 11.83 21.66
CA GLN A 27 19.09 11.40 20.68
C GLN A 27 19.65 10.19 19.92
N PRO A 28 18.81 9.20 19.59
CA PRO A 28 19.26 8.00 18.92
C PRO A 28 19.91 8.35 17.58
N GLN A 29 21.03 7.72 17.26
CA GLN A 29 21.66 7.85 15.94
C GLN A 29 20.80 7.20 14.85
N GLU A 30 19.95 6.24 15.22
CA GLU A 30 18.99 5.56 14.35
C GLU A 30 17.59 5.61 14.97
N VAL A 31 16.59 5.80 14.11
CA VAL A 31 15.18 5.58 14.44
C VAL A 31 14.75 4.30 13.78
N VAL A 32 14.35 3.29 14.57
CA VAL A 32 14.04 1.96 14.07
C VAL A 32 12.54 1.79 13.93
N ILE A 33 12.07 1.45 12.72
CA ILE A 33 10.71 1.06 12.41
C ILE A 33 10.65 -0.40 11.97
N GLY A 34 9.49 -1.03 12.07
CA GLY A 34 9.30 -2.41 11.62
C GLY A 34 8.46 -2.47 10.33
N GLY A 35 8.82 -3.38 9.43
CA GLY A 35 8.07 -3.67 8.22
C GLY A 35 7.72 -5.15 8.16
N ILE A 36 6.45 -5.50 7.92
CA ILE A 36 5.96 -6.88 7.94
C ILE A 36 5.31 -7.18 6.60
N TRP A 37 5.94 -8.04 5.79
CA TRP A 37 5.44 -8.41 4.45
C TRP A 37 5.58 -9.90 4.19
N PRO A 38 4.95 -10.45 3.11
CA PRO A 38 5.15 -11.83 2.70
C PRO A 38 6.49 -11.96 1.97
N LEU A 39 7.58 -12.19 2.70
CA LEU A 39 8.92 -12.30 2.10
C LEU A 39 9.20 -13.70 1.56
N THR A 40 8.44 -14.70 2.02
CA THR A 40 8.42 -16.06 1.51
C THR A 40 6.98 -16.54 1.26
N GLY A 41 6.83 -17.63 0.50
CA GLY A 41 5.51 -18.18 0.16
C GLY A 41 4.89 -17.58 -1.11
N PRO A 42 3.59 -17.80 -1.35
CA PRO A 42 2.94 -17.52 -2.63
C PRO A 42 2.95 -16.05 -3.07
N ASN A 43 2.93 -15.11 -2.12
CA ASN A 43 2.94 -13.67 -2.40
C ASN A 43 4.33 -13.04 -2.13
N ALA A 44 5.39 -13.85 -2.12
CA ALA A 44 6.75 -13.34 -1.94
C ALA A 44 7.16 -12.30 -3.00
N PRO A 45 6.83 -12.43 -4.29
CA PRO A 45 7.11 -11.40 -5.28
C PRO A 45 6.56 -10.03 -4.88
N THR A 46 5.29 -9.98 -4.46
CA THR A 46 4.66 -8.74 -3.96
C THR A 46 5.38 -8.17 -2.73
N GLY A 47 5.74 -9.04 -1.77
CA GLY A 47 6.49 -8.62 -0.58
C GLY A 47 7.85 -8.02 -0.93
N VAL A 48 8.53 -8.57 -1.94
CA VAL A 48 9.80 -8.01 -2.44
C VAL A 48 9.59 -6.61 -3.03
N GLU A 49 8.54 -6.40 -3.84
CA GLU A 49 8.19 -5.09 -4.40
C GLU A 49 7.92 -4.05 -3.31
N CYS A 50 7.14 -4.41 -2.28
CA CYS A 50 6.87 -3.55 -1.12
C CYS A 50 8.18 -3.15 -0.41
N VAL A 51 9.06 -4.12 -0.14
CA VAL A 51 10.36 -3.89 0.51
C VAL A 51 11.28 -3.02 -0.35
N GLN A 52 11.30 -3.21 -1.66
CA GLN A 52 12.11 -2.40 -2.57
C GLN A 52 11.65 -0.93 -2.55
N GLY A 53 10.33 -0.68 -2.60
CA GLY A 53 9.78 0.67 -2.45
C GLY A 53 10.16 1.31 -1.12
N ALA A 54 10.00 0.58 -0.02
CA ALA A 54 10.39 1.03 1.31
C ALA A 54 11.89 1.33 1.42
N LYS A 55 12.75 0.50 0.84
CA LYS A 55 14.21 0.70 0.83
C LYS A 55 14.62 1.96 0.07
N LEU A 56 14.04 2.21 -1.11
CA LEU A 56 14.33 3.44 -1.86
C LEU A 56 13.90 4.68 -1.07
N ALA A 57 12.73 4.65 -0.43
CA ALA A 57 12.28 5.78 0.40
C ALA A 57 13.22 6.04 1.58
N MET A 58 13.68 5.00 2.27
CA MET A 58 14.67 5.13 3.35
C MET A 58 16.01 5.68 2.84
N GLU A 59 16.46 5.25 1.65
CA GLU A 59 17.66 5.77 1.02
C GLU A 59 17.53 7.28 0.75
N ILE A 60 16.37 7.74 0.26
CA ILE A 60 16.10 9.16 0.00
C ILE A 60 16.06 9.96 1.32
N VAL A 61 15.36 9.46 2.34
CA VAL A 61 15.28 10.11 3.67
C VAL A 61 16.67 10.19 4.33
N ASN A 62 17.48 9.17 4.19
CA ASN A 62 18.80 9.08 4.82
C ASN A 62 19.92 9.75 4.03
N GLY A 63 19.70 10.03 2.76
CA GLY A 63 20.63 10.68 1.85
C GLY A 63 20.28 12.15 1.60
N LYS A 64 20.80 12.66 0.48
CA LYS A 64 20.49 14.01 0.02
C LYS A 64 20.19 13.96 -1.47
N PHE A 65 18.93 14.22 -1.82
CA PHE A 65 18.40 14.14 -3.19
C PHE A 65 17.67 15.44 -3.56
N ASP A 66 17.82 15.89 -4.78
CA ASP A 66 17.06 17.04 -5.29
C ASP A 66 15.71 16.58 -5.83
N LEU A 67 14.82 16.17 -4.90
CA LEU A 67 13.47 15.74 -5.18
C LEU A 67 12.46 16.59 -4.40
N ASN A 68 11.28 16.78 -4.97
CA ASN A 68 10.17 17.46 -4.28
C ASN A 68 9.43 16.49 -3.33
N LEU A 69 10.15 15.95 -2.34
CA LEU A 69 9.64 15.06 -1.32
C LEU A 69 10.04 15.58 0.07
N PRO A 70 9.23 15.28 1.10
CA PRO A 70 9.64 15.51 2.48
C PRO A 70 10.99 14.83 2.77
N LEU A 71 11.87 15.55 3.47
CA LEU A 71 13.18 15.05 3.91
C LEU A 71 14.19 14.72 2.79
N ALA A 72 13.82 14.79 1.50
CA ALA A 72 14.74 14.45 0.41
C ALA A 72 15.97 15.35 0.33
N LYS A 73 15.84 16.63 0.70
CA LYS A 73 16.94 17.63 0.64
C LYS A 73 17.75 17.70 1.94
N THR A 74 17.36 16.92 2.94
CA THR A 74 18.07 16.82 4.22
C THR A 74 18.79 15.48 4.32
N GLU A 75 19.63 15.32 5.32
CA GLU A 75 20.32 14.06 5.58
C GLU A 75 19.83 13.45 6.89
N GLY A 76 18.96 12.43 6.79
CA GLY A 76 18.26 11.83 7.93
C GLY A 76 17.13 12.71 8.44
N LEU A 77 16.84 12.63 9.73
CA LEU A 77 15.73 13.30 10.42
C LEU A 77 16.23 14.56 11.18
N PRO A 78 16.12 15.78 10.61
CA PRO A 78 16.71 16.99 11.20
C PRO A 78 16.24 17.28 12.63
N ASN A 79 14.93 17.10 12.93
CA ASN A 79 14.38 17.35 14.26
C ASN A 79 14.82 16.29 15.29
N LEU A 80 15.48 15.23 14.84
CA LEU A 80 16.12 14.21 15.64
C LEU A 80 17.65 14.19 15.45
N LYS A 81 18.23 15.39 15.22
CA LYS A 81 19.68 15.63 15.07
C LYS A 81 20.32 14.83 13.94
N GLY A 82 19.59 14.61 12.84
CA GLY A 82 20.07 13.85 11.68
C GLY A 82 20.05 12.33 11.87
N ALA A 83 19.29 11.81 12.83
CA ALA A 83 19.14 10.37 13.02
C ALA A 83 18.71 9.69 11.72
N LYS A 84 19.30 8.52 11.42
CA LYS A 84 18.98 7.74 10.25
C LYS A 84 17.76 6.86 10.49
N LEU A 85 16.88 6.77 9.51
CA LEU A 85 15.74 5.85 9.53
C LEU A 85 16.22 4.44 9.17
N LYS A 86 15.88 3.46 9.99
CA LYS A 86 16.19 2.04 9.77
C LYS A 86 14.93 1.21 9.86
N MET A 87 14.80 0.20 9.01
CA MET A 87 13.68 -0.73 9.05
C MET A 87 14.15 -2.15 9.30
N LEU A 88 13.50 -2.81 10.25
CA LEU A 88 13.64 -4.25 10.50
C LEU A 88 12.47 -4.98 9.86
N PHE A 89 12.75 -6.11 9.23
CA PHE A 89 11.76 -6.85 8.46
C PHE A 89 11.26 -8.08 9.20
N GLY A 90 9.95 -8.32 9.10
CA GLY A 90 9.27 -9.54 9.52
C GLY A 90 8.63 -10.23 8.31
N ASP A 91 8.70 -11.57 8.28
CA ASP A 91 8.08 -12.40 7.25
C ASP A 91 6.87 -13.14 7.79
N HIS A 92 5.69 -12.75 7.34
CA HIS A 92 4.45 -13.40 7.79
C HIS A 92 4.02 -14.62 6.94
N GLN A 93 4.67 -14.91 5.82
CA GLN A 93 4.41 -16.11 5.00
C GLN A 93 2.92 -16.30 4.62
N ASN A 94 2.15 -15.24 4.49
CA ASN A 94 0.69 -15.24 4.31
C ASN A 94 -0.11 -15.87 5.47
N ILE A 95 0.47 -15.95 6.67
CA ILE A 95 -0.15 -16.57 7.84
C ILE A 95 -0.48 -15.49 8.88
N PRO A 96 -1.78 -15.29 9.23
CA PRO A 96 -2.22 -14.26 10.16
C PRO A 96 -1.51 -14.30 11.53
N ASP A 97 -1.38 -15.49 12.13
CA ASP A 97 -0.74 -15.67 13.44
C ASP A 97 0.76 -15.32 13.39
N LYS A 98 1.44 -15.62 12.28
CA LYS A 98 2.85 -15.22 12.11
C LYS A 98 2.98 -13.70 12.04
N ALA A 99 2.08 -13.01 11.33
CA ALA A 99 2.10 -11.56 11.27
C ALA A 99 1.89 -10.91 12.66
N MET A 100 0.97 -11.46 13.45
CA MET A 100 0.78 -11.03 14.84
C MET A 100 2.05 -11.27 15.66
N GLY A 101 2.67 -12.46 15.54
CA GLY A 101 3.92 -12.81 16.22
C GLY A 101 5.08 -11.89 15.84
N GLU A 102 5.24 -11.58 14.53
CA GLU A 102 6.26 -10.64 14.04
C GLU A 102 6.01 -9.22 14.54
N ALA A 103 4.76 -8.76 14.58
CA ALA A 103 4.41 -7.47 15.17
C ALA A 103 4.80 -7.40 16.65
N GLU A 104 4.43 -8.40 17.44
CA GLU A 104 4.82 -8.48 18.87
C GLU A 104 6.35 -8.54 19.04
N ARG A 105 7.07 -9.33 18.25
CA ARG A 105 8.53 -9.42 18.28
C ARG A 105 9.19 -8.06 18.00
N LEU A 106 8.81 -7.42 16.91
CA LEU A 106 9.36 -6.12 16.51
C LEU A 106 9.09 -5.06 17.59
N ILE A 107 7.91 -5.05 18.20
CA ILE A 107 7.56 -4.10 19.25
C ILE A 107 8.31 -4.40 20.56
N THR A 108 8.30 -5.66 21.00
CA THR A 108 8.73 -5.99 22.37
C THR A 108 10.23 -6.28 22.49
N GLN A 109 10.82 -6.87 21.46
CA GLN A 109 12.24 -7.23 21.45
C GLN A 109 13.09 -6.17 20.77
N GLU A 110 12.68 -5.74 19.57
CA GLU A 110 13.43 -4.77 18.76
C GLU A 110 13.12 -3.31 19.09
N LYS A 111 12.04 -3.06 19.87
CA LYS A 111 11.64 -1.71 20.33
C LYS A 111 11.40 -0.72 19.19
N VAL A 112 10.83 -1.18 18.10
CA VAL A 112 10.46 -0.30 16.97
C VAL A 112 9.45 0.75 17.41
N VAL A 113 9.56 1.95 16.83
CA VAL A 113 8.69 3.10 17.18
C VAL A 113 7.40 3.14 16.38
N SER A 114 7.34 2.40 15.27
CA SER A 114 6.18 2.23 14.40
C SER A 114 6.28 0.96 13.57
N LEU A 115 5.16 0.48 13.05
CA LEU A 115 5.09 -0.65 12.11
C LEU A 115 4.51 -0.24 10.77
N MET A 116 4.85 -0.98 9.71
CA MET A 116 4.25 -0.93 8.37
C MET A 116 3.94 -2.33 7.84
N GLY A 117 3.02 -2.42 6.90
CA GLY A 117 2.63 -3.67 6.21
C GLY A 117 1.12 -3.91 6.34
N CYS A 118 0.54 -5.09 6.06
CA CYS A 118 1.21 -6.33 5.64
C CYS A 118 0.89 -6.73 4.19
N TYR A 119 0.26 -5.91 3.39
CA TYR A 119 -0.29 -6.19 2.06
C TYR A 119 -1.65 -6.93 2.10
N ILE A 120 -1.71 -8.10 2.71
CA ILE A 120 -2.91 -8.95 2.75
C ILE A 120 -3.82 -8.51 3.90
N SER A 121 -5.06 -8.11 3.61
CA SER A 121 -5.99 -7.55 4.62
C SER A 121 -6.25 -8.49 5.79
N GLY A 122 -6.44 -9.80 5.53
CA GLY A 122 -6.65 -10.82 6.58
C GLY A 122 -5.42 -11.04 7.47
N VAL A 123 -4.23 -10.66 7.00
CA VAL A 123 -2.95 -10.73 7.73
C VAL A 123 -2.67 -9.42 8.46
N THR A 124 -3.02 -8.29 7.84
CA THR A 124 -2.93 -6.94 8.43
C THR A 124 -3.81 -6.80 9.68
N ALA A 125 -4.98 -7.46 9.69
CA ALA A 125 -5.92 -7.38 10.81
C ALA A 125 -5.30 -7.79 12.16
N PRO A 126 -4.71 -8.99 12.35
CA PRO A 126 -4.09 -9.38 13.63
C PRO A 126 -2.78 -8.63 13.91
N ALA A 127 -1.95 -8.32 12.90
CA ALA A 127 -0.71 -7.56 13.09
C ALA A 127 -0.99 -6.15 13.63
N SER A 128 -1.94 -5.43 13.02
CA SER A 128 -2.33 -4.09 13.48
C SER A 128 -3.09 -4.11 14.81
N GLN A 129 -3.77 -5.21 15.15
CA GLN A 129 -4.36 -5.39 16.49
C GLN A 129 -3.29 -5.51 17.58
N ALA A 130 -2.18 -6.21 17.29
CA ALA A 130 -1.04 -6.28 18.21
C ALA A 130 -0.44 -4.87 18.43
N ALA A 131 -0.26 -4.09 17.37
CA ALA A 131 0.21 -2.71 17.44
C ALA A 131 -0.74 -1.81 18.24
N GLU A 132 -2.05 -1.89 18.01
CA GLU A 132 -3.08 -1.12 18.75
C GLU A 132 -3.02 -1.39 20.25
N ARG A 133 -2.95 -2.67 20.66
CA ARG A 133 -2.81 -3.06 22.08
C ARG A 133 -1.57 -2.48 22.75
N ARG A 134 -0.49 -2.33 21.96
CA ARG A 134 0.80 -1.80 22.44
C ARG A 134 0.90 -0.28 22.26
N LYS A 135 -0.11 0.36 21.66
CA LYS A 135 -0.12 1.80 21.35
C LYS A 135 1.07 2.19 20.45
N ILE A 136 1.37 1.37 19.46
CA ILE A 136 2.41 1.60 18.44
C ILE A 136 1.71 1.96 17.13
N PRO A 137 2.04 3.09 16.48
CA PRO A 137 1.48 3.42 15.17
C PRO A 137 1.75 2.33 14.14
N PHE A 138 0.71 1.94 13.43
CA PHE A 138 0.77 1.00 12.32
C PHE A 138 0.30 1.72 11.05
N LEU A 139 1.19 1.91 10.09
CA LEU A 139 0.88 2.52 8.80
C LEU A 139 0.71 1.44 7.74
N ASP A 140 -0.50 1.31 7.23
CA ASP A 140 -0.83 0.40 6.14
C ASP A 140 -0.75 1.13 4.78
N ALA A 141 -0.03 0.55 3.84
CA ALA A 141 0.09 1.09 2.49
C ALA A 141 -0.62 0.23 1.44
N ASP A 142 -1.14 -0.92 1.80
CA ASP A 142 -1.54 -1.93 0.81
C ASP A 142 -2.92 -2.55 1.05
N ALA A 143 -3.25 -2.89 2.29
CA ALA A 143 -4.46 -3.62 2.62
C ALA A 143 -5.71 -2.73 2.50
N ILE A 144 -6.61 -3.06 1.58
CA ILE A 144 -7.72 -2.19 1.17
C ILE A 144 -9.10 -2.59 1.70
N ALA A 145 -9.20 -3.67 2.50
CA ALA A 145 -10.48 -4.06 3.10
C ALA A 145 -11.04 -2.94 4.00
N PRO A 146 -12.27 -2.44 3.77
CA PRO A 146 -12.88 -1.37 4.57
C PRO A 146 -13.04 -1.72 6.04
N THR A 147 -13.23 -2.99 6.37
CA THR A 147 -13.34 -3.46 7.76
C THR A 147 -12.12 -3.06 8.61
N LEU A 148 -10.92 -2.92 8.02
CA LEU A 148 -9.71 -2.57 8.77
C LEU A 148 -9.79 -1.20 9.45
N ILE A 149 -10.38 -0.19 8.81
CA ILE A 149 -10.54 1.16 9.38
C ILE A 149 -11.78 1.31 10.27
N LYS A 150 -12.71 0.35 10.21
CA LYS A 150 -13.98 0.39 10.96
C LYS A 150 -13.87 -0.21 12.36
N ARG A 151 -12.68 -0.66 12.78
CA ARG A 151 -12.44 -1.29 14.09
C ARG A 151 -12.33 -0.30 15.27
N GLY A 152 -12.35 1.02 15.00
CA GLY A 152 -12.19 2.06 16.01
C GLY A 152 -10.77 2.15 16.58
N PHE A 153 -9.75 1.67 15.87
CA PHE A 153 -8.37 1.74 16.28
C PHE A 153 -7.84 3.18 16.19
N LYS A 154 -7.00 3.57 17.15
CA LYS A 154 -6.41 4.91 17.23
C LYS A 154 -5.00 4.97 16.66
N TYR A 155 -4.32 3.84 16.60
CA TYR A 155 -2.93 3.72 16.14
C TYR A 155 -2.81 3.08 14.76
N PHE A 156 -3.92 2.83 14.06
CA PHE A 156 -3.96 2.33 12.70
C PHE A 156 -4.18 3.48 11.71
N PHE A 157 -3.31 3.59 10.72
CA PHE A 157 -3.36 4.58 9.63
C PHE A 157 -3.25 3.87 8.30
N ARG A 158 -3.96 4.36 7.27
CA ARG A 158 -3.88 3.80 5.93
C ARG A 158 -3.72 4.89 4.87
N VAL A 159 -2.65 4.80 4.06
CA VAL A 159 -2.38 5.79 3.00
C VAL A 159 -3.11 5.49 1.70
N THR A 160 -3.40 4.22 1.41
CA THR A 160 -4.11 3.80 0.19
C THR A 160 -5.63 3.97 0.31
N GLN A 161 -6.34 4.03 -0.82
CA GLN A 161 -7.80 4.09 -0.87
C GLN A 161 -8.41 2.71 -0.56
N ASP A 162 -9.48 2.64 0.22
CA ASP A 162 -10.23 1.40 0.44
C ASP A 162 -11.29 1.11 -0.64
N ASP A 163 -11.79 -0.12 -0.60
CA ASP A 163 -12.76 -0.59 -1.60
C ASP A 163 -14.12 0.11 -1.47
N GLU A 164 -14.57 0.45 -0.26
CA GLU A 164 -15.84 1.14 -0.10
C GLU A 164 -15.81 2.54 -0.71
N ILE A 165 -14.73 3.30 -0.48
CA ILE A 165 -14.53 4.63 -1.08
C ILE A 165 -14.44 4.49 -2.61
N TRP A 166 -13.71 3.48 -3.11
CA TRP A 166 -13.58 3.23 -4.52
C TRP A 166 -14.94 2.95 -5.18
N PHE A 167 -15.69 1.99 -4.67
CA PHE A 167 -16.99 1.62 -5.25
C PHE A 167 -18.03 2.73 -5.10
N ARG A 168 -18.08 3.39 -3.93
CA ARG A 168 -19.03 4.46 -3.65
C ARG A 168 -18.78 5.69 -4.52
N ASP A 169 -17.55 6.18 -4.56
CA ASP A 169 -17.27 7.53 -5.07
C ASP A 169 -16.70 7.52 -6.49
N PHE A 170 -16.11 6.42 -6.95
CA PHE A 170 -15.39 6.37 -8.22
C PHE A 170 -15.98 5.36 -9.21
N MET A 171 -16.04 4.08 -8.86
CA MET A 171 -16.42 3.03 -9.81
C MET A 171 -17.80 3.26 -10.41
N TRP A 172 -18.82 3.32 -9.58
CA TRP A 172 -20.22 3.38 -10.03
C TRP A 172 -20.70 4.79 -10.35
N ASN A 173 -20.10 5.82 -9.74
CA ASN A 173 -20.52 7.22 -9.92
C ASN A 173 -19.71 7.98 -10.97
N ARG A 174 -18.53 7.48 -11.37
CA ARG A 174 -17.66 8.18 -12.33
C ARG A 174 -17.20 7.26 -13.46
N PHE A 175 -16.43 6.19 -13.16
CA PHE A 175 -15.84 5.35 -14.19
C PHE A 175 -16.91 4.72 -15.13
N ILE A 176 -17.91 4.02 -14.57
CA ILE A 176 -18.96 3.40 -15.39
C ILE A 176 -19.76 4.42 -16.20
N PRO A 177 -20.26 5.54 -15.63
CA PRO A 177 -20.89 6.60 -16.42
C PRO A 177 -20.01 7.19 -17.54
N ASP A 178 -18.72 7.37 -17.27
CA ASP A 178 -17.77 7.88 -18.26
C ASP A 178 -17.56 6.87 -19.41
N VAL A 179 -17.48 5.57 -19.11
CA VAL A 179 -17.41 4.50 -20.11
C VAL A 179 -18.69 4.51 -20.97
N GLU A 180 -19.87 4.53 -20.36
CA GLU A 180 -21.15 4.59 -21.06
C GLU A 180 -21.26 5.81 -21.99
N LYS A 181 -20.82 6.97 -21.51
CA LYS A 181 -20.82 8.21 -22.29
C LYS A 181 -19.86 8.16 -23.48
N LYS A 182 -18.64 7.62 -23.28
CA LYS A 182 -17.59 7.62 -24.30
C LYS A 182 -17.76 6.48 -25.33
N LYS A 183 -18.21 5.30 -24.89
CA LYS A 183 -18.28 4.09 -25.72
C LYS A 183 -19.68 3.71 -26.16
N GLY A 184 -20.70 4.33 -25.60
CA GLY A 184 -22.11 3.97 -25.82
C GLY A 184 -22.51 2.73 -25.00
N GLY A 185 -23.82 2.39 -25.10
CA GLY A 185 -24.40 1.27 -24.36
C GLY A 185 -24.70 1.59 -22.90
N LYS A 186 -25.14 0.56 -22.17
CA LYS A 186 -25.49 0.65 -20.76
C LYS A 186 -24.93 -0.56 -20.02
N ILE A 187 -24.21 -0.33 -18.94
CA ILE A 187 -23.73 -1.36 -18.03
C ILE A 187 -24.74 -1.49 -16.91
N ARG A 188 -25.53 -2.58 -16.89
CA ARG A 188 -26.62 -2.77 -15.92
C ARG A 188 -26.49 -4.06 -15.12
N ASN A 189 -25.86 -5.07 -15.68
CA ASN A 189 -25.77 -6.40 -15.09
C ASN A 189 -24.33 -6.74 -14.81
N ILE A 190 -24.05 -7.13 -13.58
CA ILE A 190 -22.72 -7.54 -13.16
C ILE A 190 -22.74 -8.99 -12.63
N ALA A 191 -21.68 -9.72 -12.90
CA ALA A 191 -21.32 -10.92 -12.18
C ALA A 191 -20.20 -10.59 -11.20
N VAL A 192 -20.20 -11.21 -10.02
CA VAL A 192 -19.21 -10.96 -8.96
C VAL A 192 -18.50 -12.25 -8.62
N LEU A 193 -17.17 -12.21 -8.61
CA LEU A 193 -16.29 -13.33 -8.33
C LEU A 193 -15.22 -12.90 -7.33
N HIS A 194 -15.09 -13.59 -6.21
CA HIS A 194 -14.14 -13.19 -5.19
C HIS A 194 -13.58 -14.35 -4.39
N GLU A 195 -12.36 -14.20 -3.91
CA GLU A 195 -11.82 -15.14 -2.93
C GLU A 195 -12.52 -15.01 -1.57
N ASN A 196 -12.56 -16.08 -0.80
CA ASN A 196 -13.22 -16.13 0.50
C ASN A 196 -12.34 -15.63 1.67
N THR A 197 -11.51 -14.62 1.42
CA THR A 197 -10.71 -13.95 2.45
C THR A 197 -11.36 -12.64 2.89
N LEU A 198 -10.80 -11.99 3.91
CA LEU A 198 -11.31 -10.70 4.39
C LEU A 198 -11.40 -9.66 3.26
N TRP A 199 -10.38 -9.56 2.41
CA TRP A 199 -10.40 -8.61 1.31
C TRP A 199 -11.45 -8.97 0.27
N GLY A 200 -11.45 -10.21 -0.24
CA GLY A 200 -12.38 -10.62 -1.30
C GLY A 200 -13.85 -10.48 -0.88
N VAL A 201 -14.18 -10.86 0.36
CA VAL A 201 -15.53 -10.73 0.93
C VAL A 201 -15.93 -9.26 1.09
N ASP A 202 -15.05 -8.39 1.58
CA ASP A 202 -15.34 -6.96 1.72
C ASP A 202 -15.48 -6.29 0.33
N ALA A 203 -14.58 -6.57 -0.61
CA ALA A 203 -14.65 -6.04 -1.98
C ALA A 203 -15.99 -6.43 -2.67
N ALA A 204 -16.37 -7.69 -2.60
CA ALA A 204 -17.65 -8.17 -3.15
C ALA A 204 -18.84 -7.49 -2.46
N ARG A 205 -18.86 -7.46 -1.13
CA ARG A 205 -19.96 -6.87 -0.36
C ARG A 205 -20.16 -5.40 -0.71
N PHE A 206 -19.12 -4.58 -0.62
CA PHE A 206 -19.23 -3.14 -0.90
C PHE A 206 -19.42 -2.86 -2.38
N GLY A 207 -18.77 -3.64 -3.27
CA GLY A 207 -19.00 -3.55 -4.71
C GLY A 207 -20.46 -3.78 -5.08
N MET A 208 -21.08 -4.83 -4.57
CA MET A 208 -22.49 -5.16 -4.80
C MET A 208 -23.45 -4.15 -4.13
N GLU A 209 -23.16 -3.75 -2.89
CA GLU A 209 -24.00 -2.78 -2.17
C GLU A 209 -24.12 -1.47 -2.96
N HIS A 210 -22.99 -0.90 -3.36
CA HIS A 210 -22.98 0.35 -4.10
C HIS A 210 -23.45 0.20 -5.55
N ALA A 211 -23.21 -0.95 -6.21
CA ALA A 211 -23.80 -1.25 -7.51
C ALA A 211 -25.35 -1.23 -7.47
N LYS A 212 -25.93 -1.91 -6.48
CA LYS A 212 -27.39 -1.94 -6.28
C LYS A 212 -27.96 -0.55 -6.01
N LYS A 213 -27.28 0.30 -5.23
CA LYS A 213 -27.68 1.71 -4.99
C LYS A 213 -27.71 2.53 -6.29
N GLN A 214 -26.91 2.15 -7.28
CA GLN A 214 -26.88 2.77 -8.61
C GLN A 214 -27.79 2.07 -9.63
N GLY A 215 -28.64 1.14 -9.19
CA GLY A 215 -29.60 0.44 -10.04
C GLY A 215 -29.01 -0.64 -10.93
N LEU A 216 -27.82 -1.17 -10.60
CA LEU A 216 -27.25 -2.33 -11.29
C LEU A 216 -27.83 -3.64 -10.70
N ASN A 217 -27.97 -4.63 -11.58
CA ASN A 217 -28.39 -5.98 -11.20
C ASN A 217 -27.13 -6.84 -10.94
N VAL A 218 -27.09 -7.53 -9.80
CA VAL A 218 -26.11 -8.56 -9.53
C VAL A 218 -26.72 -9.89 -9.96
N LEU A 219 -26.23 -10.45 -11.07
CA LEU A 219 -26.74 -11.70 -11.64
C LEU A 219 -26.30 -12.92 -10.82
N THR A 220 -25.08 -12.89 -10.35
CA THR A 220 -24.50 -13.96 -9.53
C THR A 220 -23.37 -13.41 -8.68
N GLU A 221 -23.18 -14.04 -7.50
CA GLU A 221 -22.03 -13.88 -6.65
C GLU A 221 -21.40 -15.25 -6.43
N ILE A 222 -20.11 -15.37 -6.68
CA ILE A 222 -19.36 -16.61 -6.59
C ILE A 222 -18.15 -16.38 -5.69
N ALA A 223 -18.20 -16.94 -4.48
CA ALA A 223 -17.05 -17.02 -3.60
C ALA A 223 -16.27 -18.32 -3.89
N TYR A 224 -14.94 -18.25 -3.89
CA TYR A 224 -14.09 -19.41 -4.08
C TYR A 224 -12.98 -19.44 -3.00
N PRO A 225 -12.45 -20.64 -2.66
CA PRO A 225 -11.31 -20.76 -1.75
C PRO A 225 -10.05 -20.16 -2.37
N ALA A 226 -9.40 -19.22 -1.67
CA ALA A 226 -8.12 -18.67 -2.12
C ALA A 226 -7.08 -19.79 -2.30
N ARG A 227 -6.22 -19.66 -3.31
CA ARG A 227 -5.20 -20.65 -3.72
C ARG A 227 -5.80 -21.96 -4.22
N SER A 228 -6.88 -21.86 -4.96
CA SER A 228 -7.50 -23.02 -5.61
C SER A 228 -6.59 -23.65 -6.66
N THR A 229 -6.64 -24.95 -6.79
CA THR A 229 -5.91 -25.69 -7.84
C THR A 229 -6.74 -25.89 -9.11
N SER A 230 -8.06 -25.68 -9.02
CA SER A 230 -8.99 -25.69 -10.14
C SER A 230 -10.14 -24.72 -9.87
N LEU A 231 -10.56 -24.01 -10.90
CA LEU A 231 -11.64 -23.01 -10.85
C LEU A 231 -12.69 -23.24 -11.95
N THR A 232 -12.72 -24.45 -12.50
CA THR A 232 -13.63 -24.82 -13.60
C THR A 232 -15.10 -24.70 -13.18
N SER A 233 -15.45 -25.10 -11.95
CA SER A 233 -16.82 -25.03 -11.46
C SER A 233 -17.32 -23.59 -11.30
N GLU A 234 -16.45 -22.69 -10.89
CA GLU A 234 -16.74 -21.27 -10.75
C GLU A 234 -16.98 -20.62 -12.13
N VAL A 235 -16.14 -20.95 -13.11
CA VAL A 235 -16.31 -20.48 -14.49
C VAL A 235 -17.56 -21.05 -15.15
N GLN A 236 -17.92 -22.32 -14.86
CA GLN A 236 -19.19 -22.89 -15.31
C GLN A 236 -20.40 -22.09 -14.81
N LYS A 237 -20.40 -21.70 -13.53
CA LYS A 237 -21.45 -20.84 -12.97
C LYS A 237 -21.50 -19.46 -13.65
N LEU A 238 -20.34 -18.85 -13.93
CA LEU A 238 -20.28 -17.59 -14.69
C LEU A 238 -20.84 -17.75 -16.10
N LYS A 239 -20.54 -18.86 -16.78
CA LYS A 239 -21.08 -19.15 -18.13
C LYS A 239 -22.60 -19.19 -18.16
N MET A 240 -23.29 -19.61 -17.10
CA MET A 240 -24.75 -19.65 -17.05
C MET A 240 -25.40 -18.26 -17.16
N VAL A 241 -24.69 -17.20 -16.78
CA VAL A 241 -25.18 -15.82 -16.81
C VAL A 241 -24.42 -14.94 -17.83
N GLU A 242 -23.46 -15.50 -18.57
CA GLU A 242 -22.56 -14.76 -19.45
C GLU A 242 -23.28 -13.87 -20.45
N ARG A 243 -24.34 -14.39 -21.11
CA ARG A 243 -25.11 -13.68 -22.14
C ARG A 243 -25.67 -12.35 -21.65
N ASP A 244 -26.07 -12.29 -20.38
CA ASP A 244 -26.69 -11.12 -19.78
C ASP A 244 -25.69 -10.28 -18.97
N THR A 245 -24.45 -10.77 -18.78
CA THR A 245 -23.41 -10.09 -18.03
C THR A 245 -22.77 -8.98 -18.88
N HIS A 246 -22.79 -7.75 -18.37
CA HIS A 246 -22.08 -6.62 -18.99
C HIS A 246 -20.66 -6.44 -18.41
N MET A 247 -20.46 -6.85 -17.16
CA MET A 247 -19.19 -6.71 -16.46
C MET A 247 -19.00 -7.83 -15.45
N LEU A 248 -17.80 -8.39 -15.42
CA LEU A 248 -17.30 -9.22 -14.31
C LEU A 248 -16.51 -8.32 -13.34
N LEU A 249 -16.98 -8.23 -12.10
CA LEU A 249 -16.24 -7.69 -10.98
C LEU A 249 -15.51 -8.83 -10.29
N GLN A 250 -14.19 -8.77 -10.25
CA GLN A 250 -13.36 -9.83 -9.69
C GLN A 250 -12.45 -9.29 -8.58
N ALA A 251 -12.36 -10.02 -7.46
CA ALA A 251 -11.38 -9.80 -6.40
C ALA A 251 -10.57 -11.08 -6.20
N SER A 252 -9.42 -11.15 -6.85
CA SER A 252 -8.53 -12.32 -6.85
C SER A 252 -7.08 -11.87 -6.81
N TYR A 253 -6.24 -12.54 -6.01
CA TYR A 253 -4.79 -12.36 -6.07
C TYR A 253 -4.20 -13.00 -7.33
N THR A 254 -2.97 -12.66 -7.66
CA THR A 254 -2.31 -12.95 -8.94
C THR A 254 -2.36 -14.42 -9.34
N ALA A 255 -2.05 -15.35 -8.43
CA ALA A 255 -2.02 -16.78 -8.77
C ALA A 255 -3.40 -17.30 -9.21
N ASP A 256 -4.45 -16.99 -8.43
CA ASP A 256 -5.82 -17.37 -8.77
C ASP A 256 -6.32 -16.61 -10.00
N GLY A 257 -5.93 -15.34 -10.14
CA GLY A 257 -6.22 -14.54 -11.32
C GLY A 257 -5.67 -15.13 -12.62
N ILE A 258 -4.42 -15.61 -12.60
CA ILE A 258 -3.81 -16.31 -13.74
C ILE A 258 -4.61 -17.59 -14.05
N LEU A 259 -4.97 -18.36 -13.02
CA LEU A 259 -5.76 -19.60 -13.20
C LEU A 259 -7.13 -19.27 -13.80
N PHE A 260 -7.83 -18.26 -13.30
CA PHE A 260 -9.11 -17.82 -13.88
C PHE A 260 -8.97 -17.41 -15.34
N MET A 261 -8.01 -16.56 -15.67
CA MET A 261 -7.83 -16.12 -17.06
C MET A 261 -7.53 -17.26 -18.04
N LYS A 262 -6.76 -18.28 -17.60
CA LYS A 262 -6.55 -19.51 -18.38
C LYS A 262 -7.84 -20.28 -18.55
N THR A 263 -8.59 -20.49 -17.48
CA THR A 263 -9.88 -21.21 -17.50
C THR A 263 -10.94 -20.43 -18.29
N PHE A 264 -10.98 -19.09 -18.22
CA PHE A 264 -11.84 -18.26 -19.06
C PHE A 264 -11.56 -18.49 -20.53
N HIS A 265 -10.28 -18.51 -20.92
CA HIS A 265 -9.89 -18.76 -22.32
C HIS A 265 -10.27 -20.18 -22.75
N GLU A 266 -9.99 -21.20 -21.92
CA GLU A 266 -10.27 -22.61 -22.22
C GLU A 266 -11.78 -22.87 -22.38
N MET A 267 -12.60 -22.18 -21.59
CA MET A 267 -14.07 -22.30 -21.61
C MET A 267 -14.77 -21.25 -22.47
N ASP A 268 -14.03 -20.41 -23.18
CA ASP A 268 -14.54 -19.30 -24.00
C ASP A 268 -15.51 -18.39 -23.19
N TYR A 269 -15.15 -18.06 -21.93
CA TYR A 269 -15.86 -17.05 -21.14
C TYR A 269 -15.28 -15.67 -21.42
N ASN A 270 -16.11 -14.76 -21.94
CA ASN A 270 -15.64 -13.46 -22.39
C ASN A 270 -16.72 -12.37 -22.28
N PRO A 271 -17.07 -11.92 -21.07
CA PRO A 271 -18.03 -10.84 -20.91
C PRO A 271 -17.46 -9.52 -21.47
N PRO A 272 -18.31 -8.52 -21.78
CA PRO A 272 -17.89 -7.23 -22.35
C PRO A 272 -16.84 -6.47 -21.53
N MET A 273 -16.73 -6.73 -20.23
CA MET A 273 -15.71 -6.15 -19.34
C MET A 273 -15.29 -7.17 -18.28
N ILE A 274 -13.98 -7.35 -18.12
CA ILE A 274 -13.38 -8.05 -17.00
C ILE A 274 -12.55 -7.03 -16.22
N TRP A 275 -12.91 -6.82 -14.97
CA TRP A 275 -12.25 -5.89 -14.09
C TRP A 275 -11.82 -6.57 -12.79
N ASN A 276 -10.58 -6.36 -12.37
CA ASN A 276 -10.05 -6.85 -11.11
C ASN A 276 -9.74 -5.69 -10.15
N ASP A 277 -10.02 -5.91 -8.87
CA ASP A 277 -9.83 -4.91 -7.81
C ASP A 277 -8.39 -4.81 -7.29
N GLY A 278 -7.42 -5.37 -7.99
CA GLY A 278 -6.03 -5.10 -7.64
C GLY A 278 -5.10 -6.28 -7.49
N GLY A 279 -5.51 -7.50 -7.83
CA GLY A 279 -4.66 -8.68 -7.74
C GLY A 279 -3.81 -8.98 -8.98
N TYR A 280 -3.89 -8.20 -10.04
CA TYR A 280 -3.23 -8.48 -11.33
C TYR A 280 -1.97 -7.63 -11.58
N ARG A 281 -1.48 -6.94 -10.54
CA ARG A 281 -0.38 -5.97 -10.65
C ARG A 281 0.97 -6.56 -10.97
N GLU A 282 1.21 -7.78 -10.52
CA GLU A 282 2.52 -8.38 -10.61
C GLU A 282 2.90 -8.72 -12.05
N PRO A 283 4.17 -8.54 -12.43
CA PRO A 283 4.68 -8.91 -13.76
C PRO A 283 4.32 -10.33 -14.17
N ALA A 284 4.30 -11.25 -13.20
CA ALA A 284 3.94 -12.66 -13.41
C ALA A 284 2.56 -12.86 -14.06
N PHE A 285 1.59 -11.94 -13.83
CA PHE A 285 0.29 -11.99 -14.50
C PHE A 285 0.42 -11.81 -16.01
N LEU A 286 1.13 -10.77 -16.45
CA LEU A 286 1.33 -10.48 -17.86
C LEU A 286 2.22 -11.55 -18.54
N GLU A 287 3.28 -11.98 -17.85
CA GLU A 287 4.21 -13.00 -18.34
C GLU A 287 3.51 -14.36 -18.55
N ALA A 288 2.66 -14.78 -17.60
CA ALA A 288 1.96 -16.06 -17.66
C ALA A 288 0.83 -16.11 -18.72
N LEU A 289 0.27 -14.95 -19.07
CA LEU A 289 -0.90 -14.86 -19.93
C LEU A 289 -0.60 -14.31 -21.33
N GLY A 290 0.43 -13.48 -21.46
CA GLY A 290 0.75 -12.82 -22.73
C GLY A 290 -0.49 -12.10 -23.29
N LYS A 291 -0.80 -12.28 -24.56
CA LYS A 291 -1.95 -11.63 -25.24
C LYS A 291 -3.32 -11.98 -24.64
N LYS A 292 -3.43 -13.06 -23.87
CA LYS A 292 -4.69 -13.38 -23.16
C LYS A 292 -5.04 -12.35 -22.09
N SER A 293 -4.06 -11.57 -21.62
CA SER A 293 -4.29 -10.47 -20.67
C SER A 293 -4.74 -9.16 -21.34
N ASP A 294 -4.62 -9.03 -22.67
CA ASP A 294 -4.93 -7.77 -23.36
C ASP A 294 -6.37 -7.32 -23.08
N TYR A 295 -6.49 -6.03 -22.83
CA TYR A 295 -7.73 -5.29 -22.54
C TYR A 295 -8.42 -5.64 -21.20
N ILE A 296 -7.79 -6.45 -20.36
CA ILE A 296 -8.24 -6.63 -18.97
C ILE A 296 -8.02 -5.33 -18.19
N LEU A 297 -8.99 -5.00 -17.34
CA LEU A 297 -8.98 -3.79 -16.52
C LEU A 297 -8.56 -4.10 -15.08
N GLN A 298 -7.87 -3.16 -14.49
CA GLN A 298 -7.52 -3.18 -13.07
C GLN A 298 -7.56 -1.79 -12.49
N ARG A 299 -8.08 -1.68 -11.26
CA ARG A 299 -7.89 -0.52 -10.40
C ARG A 299 -6.45 -0.44 -9.93
N ASP A 300 -5.90 0.76 -9.93
CA ASP A 300 -4.56 0.99 -9.41
C ASP A 300 -4.39 2.41 -8.84
N GLU A 301 -3.27 2.69 -8.19
CA GLU A 301 -2.97 4.00 -7.61
C GLU A 301 -1.64 4.57 -8.12
N PHE A 302 -0.99 3.83 -9.01
CA PHE A 302 0.24 4.24 -9.67
C PHE A 302 0.30 3.70 -11.09
N SER A 303 0.87 4.50 -11.98
CA SER A 303 1.33 4.09 -13.30
C SER A 303 2.59 4.87 -13.65
N VAL A 304 3.54 4.23 -14.31
CA VAL A 304 4.70 4.91 -14.88
C VAL A 304 4.29 5.98 -15.91
N ASP A 305 3.14 5.80 -16.55
CA ASP A 305 2.56 6.74 -17.50
C ASP A 305 2.30 8.13 -16.88
N MET A 306 2.09 8.19 -15.57
CA MET A 306 1.94 9.46 -14.85
C MET A 306 3.22 10.33 -14.94
N GLY A 307 4.38 9.72 -15.19
CA GLY A 307 5.65 10.40 -15.36
C GLY A 307 5.70 11.33 -16.57
N GLU A 308 4.80 11.16 -17.55
CA GLU A 308 4.67 12.07 -18.70
C GLU A 308 4.23 13.49 -18.27
N ARG A 309 3.52 13.60 -17.15
CA ARG A 309 2.96 14.86 -16.61
C ARG A 309 3.49 15.26 -15.24
N LYS A 310 4.01 14.29 -14.49
CA LYS A 310 4.46 14.48 -13.11
C LYS A 310 5.96 14.16 -12.99
N VAL A 311 6.79 15.19 -13.05
CA VAL A 311 8.27 15.07 -13.05
C VAL A 311 8.76 14.20 -11.88
N LEU A 312 8.18 14.36 -10.69
CA LEU A 312 8.55 13.56 -9.52
C LEU A 312 8.38 12.05 -9.74
N VAL A 313 7.30 11.64 -10.42
CA VAL A 313 7.05 10.22 -10.74
C VAL A 313 8.18 9.69 -11.60
N LYS A 314 8.57 10.43 -12.65
CA LYS A 314 9.67 10.03 -13.53
C LYS A 314 10.98 9.96 -12.76
N GLN A 315 11.33 10.97 -11.97
CA GLN A 315 12.57 11.01 -11.19
C GLN A 315 12.69 9.83 -10.22
N VAL A 316 11.62 9.53 -9.48
CA VAL A 316 11.63 8.42 -8.51
C VAL A 316 11.64 7.07 -9.22
N ASN A 317 10.93 6.94 -10.36
CA ASN A 317 10.97 5.72 -11.17
C ASN A 317 12.38 5.47 -11.76
N ASP A 318 13.04 6.51 -12.25
CA ASP A 318 14.41 6.38 -12.79
C ASP A 318 15.39 5.90 -11.69
N LEU A 319 15.30 6.44 -10.47
CA LEU A 319 16.08 5.98 -9.31
C LEU A 319 15.77 4.52 -8.94
N TYR A 320 14.48 4.17 -8.91
CA TYR A 320 14.05 2.82 -8.61
C TYR A 320 14.57 1.82 -9.65
N LYS A 321 14.43 2.16 -10.93
CA LYS A 321 14.93 1.35 -12.04
C LYS A 321 16.44 1.19 -12.01
N GLN A 322 17.17 2.27 -11.69
CA GLN A 322 18.62 2.20 -11.49
C GLN A 322 19.01 1.25 -10.35
N ARG A 323 18.21 1.23 -9.28
CA ARG A 323 18.49 0.46 -8.06
C ARG A 323 18.10 -1.01 -8.18
N PHE A 324 16.98 -1.32 -8.84
CA PHE A 324 16.36 -2.65 -8.84
C PHE A 324 16.19 -3.28 -10.21
N GLY A 325 16.52 -2.57 -11.30
CA GLY A 325 16.49 -3.09 -12.68
C GLY A 325 15.10 -3.13 -13.33
N VAL A 326 14.05 -2.73 -12.60
CA VAL A 326 12.66 -2.74 -13.05
C VAL A 326 11.99 -1.40 -12.76
N ASP A 327 10.90 -1.10 -13.46
CA ASP A 327 10.08 0.08 -13.17
C ASP A 327 9.29 -0.10 -11.87
N LEU A 328 8.94 1.03 -11.22
CA LEU A 328 7.99 1.04 -10.11
C LEU A 328 6.64 0.45 -10.56
N ASN A 329 5.99 -0.26 -9.65
CA ASN A 329 4.57 -0.59 -9.72
C ASN A 329 3.85 -0.05 -8.49
N THR A 330 2.55 -0.28 -8.40
CA THR A 330 1.75 0.23 -7.29
C THR A 330 2.20 -0.28 -5.93
N ASN A 331 2.63 -1.55 -5.81
CA ASN A 331 3.08 -2.10 -4.53
C ASN A 331 4.33 -1.35 -4.03
N SER A 332 5.32 -1.17 -4.90
CA SER A 332 6.52 -0.40 -4.55
C SER A 332 6.22 1.09 -4.34
N ALA A 333 5.37 1.71 -5.16
CA ALA A 333 5.06 3.14 -5.06
C ALA A 333 4.28 3.49 -3.77
N ARG A 334 3.30 2.68 -3.38
CA ARG A 334 2.53 2.91 -2.14
C ARG A 334 3.41 2.74 -0.90
N ASN A 335 4.24 1.69 -0.86
CA ASN A 335 5.16 1.48 0.25
C ASN A 335 6.25 2.54 0.31
N PHE A 336 6.73 3.02 -0.83
CA PHE A 336 7.59 4.21 -0.91
C PHE A 336 6.93 5.41 -0.24
N MET A 337 5.70 5.77 -0.65
CA MET A 337 4.97 6.89 -0.06
C MET A 337 4.62 6.68 1.41
N GLY A 338 4.33 5.45 1.82
CA GLY A 338 4.10 5.10 3.22
C GLY A 338 5.32 5.42 4.10
N VAL A 339 6.53 5.05 3.66
CA VAL A 339 7.77 5.38 4.39
C VAL A 339 8.02 6.89 4.39
N ILE A 340 7.82 7.60 3.28
CA ILE A 340 7.96 9.06 3.23
C ILE A 340 7.03 9.75 4.23
N ALA A 341 5.75 9.35 4.26
CA ALA A 341 4.77 9.92 5.19
C ALA A 341 5.11 9.62 6.65
N LEU A 342 5.54 8.38 6.94
CA LEU A 342 5.93 7.99 8.30
C LEU A 342 7.19 8.72 8.77
N ALA A 343 8.21 8.81 7.92
CA ALA A 343 9.45 9.51 8.22
C ALA A 343 9.21 11.02 8.47
N ASP A 344 8.37 11.65 7.65
CA ASP A 344 7.95 13.05 7.84
C ASP A 344 7.24 13.23 9.18
N ALA A 345 6.30 12.34 9.52
CA ALA A 345 5.59 12.39 10.81
C ALA A 345 6.54 12.19 11.99
N ILE A 346 7.47 11.23 11.94
CA ILE A 346 8.49 11.01 12.97
C ILE A 346 9.37 12.25 13.13
N ASN A 347 9.80 12.84 12.03
CA ASN A 347 10.61 14.06 12.05
C ASN A 347 9.84 15.25 12.66
N ARG A 348 8.58 15.47 12.28
CA ARG A 348 7.72 16.53 12.84
C ARG A 348 7.44 16.31 14.32
N ALA A 349 7.29 15.07 14.75
CA ALA A 349 7.17 14.71 16.16
C ALA A 349 8.41 15.12 16.98
N GLY A 350 9.59 15.16 16.37
CA GLY A 350 10.87 15.43 17.04
C GLY A 350 11.15 14.46 18.18
N SER A 351 10.52 13.28 18.14
CA SER A 351 10.51 12.29 19.23
C SER A 351 10.31 10.89 18.70
N THR A 352 10.84 9.90 19.39
CA THR A 352 10.59 8.46 19.18
C THR A 352 9.43 7.93 20.02
N ASN A 353 8.73 8.82 20.75
CA ASN A 353 7.54 8.43 21.51
C ASN A 353 6.40 8.08 20.56
N PRO A 354 5.81 6.87 20.65
CA PRO A 354 4.75 6.43 19.73
C PRO A 354 3.50 7.33 19.70
N GLU A 355 3.11 7.90 20.85
CA GLU A 355 1.96 8.82 20.89
C GLU A 355 2.27 10.14 20.17
N ALA A 356 3.48 10.68 20.31
CA ALA A 356 3.90 11.87 19.57
C ALA A 356 3.91 11.60 18.06
N ILE A 357 4.37 10.41 17.63
CA ILE A 357 4.33 9.98 16.22
C ILE A 357 2.88 9.85 15.74
N ARG A 358 1.99 9.25 16.55
CA ARG A 358 0.56 9.15 16.23
C ARG A 358 -0.08 10.53 16.02
N GLN A 359 0.19 11.48 16.88
CA GLN A 359 -0.32 12.86 16.74
C GLN A 359 0.25 13.53 15.48
N ALA A 360 1.52 13.32 15.19
CA ALA A 360 2.13 13.83 13.97
C ALA A 360 1.55 13.20 12.70
N LEU A 361 1.20 11.90 12.73
CA LEU A 361 0.48 11.24 11.62
C LEU A 361 -0.88 11.87 11.41
N LEU A 362 -1.68 12.08 12.46
CA LEU A 362 -2.98 12.77 12.37
C LEU A 362 -2.87 14.20 11.80
N ALA A 363 -1.75 14.87 12.04
CA ALA A 363 -1.48 16.21 11.53
C ALA A 363 -0.83 16.23 10.14
N THR A 364 -0.70 15.07 9.48
CA THR A 364 -0.09 14.99 8.15
C THR A 364 -0.94 15.71 7.09
N LYS A 365 -0.27 16.56 6.29
CA LYS A 365 -0.84 17.27 5.12
C LYS A 365 0.20 17.33 4.03
N LEU A 366 0.41 16.21 3.33
CA LEU A 366 1.28 16.18 2.16
C LEU A 366 0.48 16.55 0.91
N PRO A 367 0.93 17.56 0.15
CA PRO A 367 0.24 17.99 -1.05
C PRO A 367 0.49 17.02 -2.24
N PRO A 368 -0.35 17.06 -3.29
CA PRO A 368 -0.28 16.11 -4.40
C PRO A 368 1.04 16.15 -5.19
N GLU A 369 1.70 17.29 -5.25
CA GLU A 369 3.01 17.47 -5.93
C GLU A 369 4.16 16.77 -5.20
N GLN A 370 3.97 16.35 -3.95
CA GLN A 370 4.91 15.55 -3.15
C GLN A 370 4.52 14.06 -3.10
N CYS A 371 3.53 13.63 -3.87
CA CYS A 371 3.11 12.23 -3.95
C CYS A 371 3.48 11.65 -5.32
N ILE A 372 4.00 10.43 -5.38
CA ILE A 372 4.20 9.71 -6.66
C ILE A 372 2.97 8.89 -7.05
N CYS A 373 2.10 8.54 -6.12
CA CYS A 373 0.81 7.93 -6.39
C CYS A 373 -0.19 8.95 -6.98
N SER A 374 -1.32 8.44 -7.47
CA SER A 374 -2.41 9.25 -8.01
C SER A 374 -3.13 10.13 -6.99
N TRP A 375 -2.80 9.96 -5.73
CA TRP A 375 -3.46 10.63 -4.60
C TRP A 375 -3.41 12.17 -4.71
N GLU A 376 -4.49 12.80 -4.28
CA GLU A 376 -4.59 14.25 -4.13
C GLU A 376 -3.86 14.75 -2.86
N GLY A 377 -2.94 13.96 -2.36
CA GLY A 377 -2.16 14.19 -1.16
C GLY A 377 -2.27 13.08 -0.13
N ILE A 378 -1.74 13.33 1.07
CA ILE A 378 -1.94 12.47 2.23
C ILE A 378 -2.46 13.33 3.39
N GLU A 379 -3.69 13.06 3.80
CA GLU A 379 -4.33 13.65 4.96
C GLU A 379 -5.21 12.59 5.64
N PHE A 380 -4.98 12.33 6.92
CA PHE A 380 -5.68 11.28 7.63
C PHE A 380 -6.95 11.78 8.31
N ASP A 381 -8.05 11.07 8.13
CA ASP A 381 -9.27 11.27 8.92
C ASP A 381 -8.96 11.01 10.40
N PRO A 382 -9.31 11.94 11.31
CA PRO A 382 -8.95 11.83 12.72
C PRO A 382 -9.67 10.69 13.47
N ASN A 383 -10.78 10.19 12.93
CA ASN A 383 -11.58 9.14 13.56
C ASN A 383 -11.18 7.74 13.09
N THR A 384 -10.72 7.62 11.85
CA THR A 384 -10.48 6.32 11.19
C THR A 384 -9.03 6.07 10.83
N GLY A 385 -8.18 7.11 10.75
CA GLY A 385 -6.83 7.00 10.23
C GLY A 385 -6.74 6.76 8.72
N GLN A 386 -7.85 6.86 7.97
CA GLN A 386 -7.88 6.70 6.52
C GLN A 386 -7.36 7.96 5.83
N ASN A 387 -6.49 7.80 4.83
CA ASN A 387 -6.15 8.91 3.93
C ASN A 387 -7.38 9.32 3.10
N ILE A 388 -7.91 10.51 3.36
CA ILE A 388 -9.09 11.07 2.67
C ILE A 388 -8.74 11.66 1.29
N LYS A 389 -7.45 11.73 0.94
CA LYS A 389 -6.95 12.23 -0.35
C LYS A 389 -6.54 11.11 -1.29
N ALA A 390 -6.68 9.85 -0.87
CA ALA A 390 -6.36 8.71 -1.71
C ALA A 390 -7.40 8.53 -2.82
N VAL A 391 -6.93 8.51 -4.06
CA VAL A 391 -7.73 8.27 -5.26
C VAL A 391 -7.04 7.25 -6.14
N SER A 392 -7.84 6.50 -6.91
CA SER A 392 -7.34 5.45 -7.78
C SER A 392 -7.50 5.80 -9.25
N LEU A 393 -6.80 5.04 -10.08
CA LEU A 393 -6.79 5.08 -11.54
C LEU A 393 -7.42 3.79 -12.08
N MET A 394 -7.70 3.77 -13.39
CA MET A 394 -8.00 2.55 -14.11
C MET A 394 -6.89 2.29 -15.12
N LEU A 395 -6.28 1.12 -15.02
CA LEU A 395 -5.32 0.62 -15.99
C LEU A 395 -5.97 -0.46 -16.85
N GLN A 396 -5.52 -0.55 -18.08
CA GLN A 396 -5.89 -1.63 -19.01
C GLN A 396 -4.62 -2.17 -19.67
N VAL A 397 -4.58 -3.49 -19.90
CA VAL A 397 -3.46 -4.08 -20.61
C VAL A 397 -3.52 -3.73 -22.08
N HIS A 398 -2.47 -3.11 -22.60
CA HIS A 398 -2.25 -2.83 -24.02
C HIS A 398 -0.83 -3.26 -24.41
N ASP A 399 -0.72 -4.05 -25.45
CA ASP A 399 0.59 -4.51 -25.95
C ASP A 399 1.46 -5.16 -24.85
N GLY A 400 0.85 -5.96 -23.97
CA GLY A 400 1.50 -6.64 -22.84
C GLY A 400 1.97 -5.73 -21.71
N LYS A 401 1.41 -4.51 -21.60
CA LYS A 401 1.74 -3.56 -20.54
C LYS A 401 0.50 -2.95 -19.93
N TRP A 402 0.53 -2.68 -18.64
CA TRP A 402 -0.48 -1.86 -17.97
C TRP A 402 -0.36 -0.42 -18.42
N ARG A 403 -1.44 0.14 -19.00
CA ARG A 403 -1.49 1.52 -19.49
C ARG A 403 -2.65 2.27 -18.84
N LEU A 404 -2.41 3.53 -18.53
CA LEU A 404 -3.40 4.42 -17.92
C LEU A 404 -4.49 4.77 -18.94
N VAL A 405 -5.76 4.36 -18.66
CA VAL A 405 -6.92 4.56 -19.53
C VAL A 405 -8.02 5.44 -18.91
N TRP A 406 -7.99 5.66 -17.59
CA TRP A 406 -8.93 6.54 -16.88
C TRP A 406 -8.32 7.04 -15.57
N PRO A 407 -8.56 8.31 -15.13
CA PRO A 407 -9.44 9.33 -15.75
C PRO A 407 -8.97 9.75 -17.15
N TYR A 408 -9.95 10.06 -18.04
CA TYR A 408 -9.65 10.35 -19.45
C TYR A 408 -8.75 11.58 -19.65
N GLU A 409 -8.77 12.54 -18.72
CA GLU A 409 -7.96 13.76 -18.77
C GLU A 409 -6.45 13.47 -18.63
N VAL A 410 -6.09 12.34 -18.03
CA VAL A 410 -4.70 11.93 -17.80
C VAL A 410 -4.34 10.62 -18.50
N ALA A 411 -5.30 9.99 -19.17
CA ALA A 411 -5.11 8.74 -19.90
C ALA A 411 -4.08 8.89 -21.02
N VAL A 412 -3.27 7.85 -21.23
CA VAL A 412 -2.27 7.76 -22.31
C VAL A 412 -2.69 6.77 -23.40
N LYS A 413 -3.70 5.96 -23.13
CA LYS A 413 -4.33 5.05 -24.09
C LYS A 413 -5.85 5.15 -23.98
N ASP A 414 -6.52 4.94 -25.12
CA ASP A 414 -7.97 4.84 -25.13
C ASP A 414 -8.42 3.50 -24.53
N LEU A 415 -9.41 3.57 -23.64
CA LEU A 415 -10.07 2.39 -23.12
C LEU A 415 -10.67 1.56 -24.27
N VAL A 416 -10.39 0.26 -24.33
CA VAL A 416 -11.04 -0.70 -25.21
C VAL A 416 -12.24 -1.31 -24.47
N TYR A 417 -13.44 -1.05 -25.00
CA TYR A 417 -14.71 -1.59 -24.52
C TYR A 417 -15.71 -1.61 -25.71
N PRO A 418 -16.48 -2.68 -25.92
CA PRO A 418 -16.44 -3.95 -25.19
C PRO A 418 -15.13 -4.72 -25.40
N LEU A 419 -14.84 -5.67 -24.49
CA LEU A 419 -13.70 -6.56 -24.56
C LEU A 419 -13.76 -7.40 -25.85
N PRO A 420 -12.69 -7.39 -26.71
CA PRO A 420 -12.64 -8.21 -27.92
C PRO A 420 -12.71 -9.70 -27.59
N LYS A 421 -13.22 -10.49 -28.53
CA LYS A 421 -13.18 -11.96 -28.43
C LYS A 421 -11.75 -12.46 -28.30
N TRP A 422 -11.57 -13.64 -27.71
CA TRP A 422 -10.25 -14.23 -27.53
C TRP A 422 -9.44 -14.32 -28.81
N SER A 423 -10.08 -14.65 -29.94
CA SER A 423 -9.45 -14.73 -31.27
C SER A 423 -9.04 -13.38 -31.86
N GLU A 424 -9.57 -12.27 -31.35
CA GLU A 424 -9.33 -10.91 -31.84
C GLU A 424 -8.25 -10.18 -31.02
N ARG A 425 -7.84 -10.72 -29.87
CA ARG A 425 -6.76 -10.16 -29.04
C ARG A 425 -5.42 -10.39 -29.72
N LYS A 426 -4.83 -9.32 -30.25
CA LYS A 426 -3.65 -9.35 -31.12
C LYS A 426 -2.36 -9.06 -30.35
#